data_fe8e748b7bdaa8bdc95b2cd9b40d853b
#
_entry.id   fe8e748b7bdaa8bdc95b2cd9b40d853b
#
_cell.length_a   1.000
_cell.length_b   1.000
_cell.length_c   1.000
_cell.angle_alpha   90.00
_cell.angle_beta   90.00
_cell.angle_gamma   90.00
#
_symmetry.space_group_name_H-M   'P 1'
#
loop_
_entity.id
_entity.type
_entity.pdbx_description
1 polymer ?
#
loop_
_entity_poly.entity_id
_entity_poly.type
_entity_poly.pdbx_seq_one_letter_code
_entity_poly.pdbx_strand_id
1 'polypeptide(L)'
;MTNEPYSLYTHSMTNTKTQAKVVMVKKNPCPYCDRAKTFFEARDIKFDIIDLTDKPDELAAWKSKTGWATVPIILINDKLIGGYTDIKALDDEGKLNEILYT
;
A
#
# COMPACT_ATOMS: atom_id res chain seq x y z
N MET A 1 -2.40 -31.31 8.35
CA MET A 1 -2.67 -31.08 9.18
C MET A 1 -3.12 -30.70 9.62
N THR A 2 -2.81 -31.00 9.07
CA THR A 2 -3.15 -30.69 9.85
C THR A 2 -3.46 -30.24 10.30
N ASN A 3 -2.88 -30.34 9.94
CA ASN A 3 -3.18 -29.97 10.79
C ASN A 3 -3.40 -29.56 11.36
N GLU A 4 -2.95 -29.52 11.22
CA GLU A 4 -3.09 -29.22 12.01
C GLU A 4 -3.40 -28.77 12.49
N PRO A 5 -3.11 -28.86 12.45
CA PRO A 5 -3.32 -28.55 13.14
C PRO A 5 -3.54 -27.88 13.38
N TYR A 6 -3.31 -28.18 12.89
CA TYR A 6 -3.43 -27.51 13.35
C TYR A 6 -3.59 -26.74 13.21
N SER A 7 -2.87 -26.53 12.95
CA SER A 7 -2.95 -26.04 13.12
C SER A 7 -3.19 -25.42 13.00
N LEU A 8 -2.81 -25.56 12.72
CA LEU A 8 -3.00 -25.20 12.94
C LEU A 8 -3.12 -24.47 12.92
N TYR A 9 -2.82 -24.37 12.62
CA TYR A 9 -2.91 -23.80 12.85
C TYR A 9 -2.96 -23.03 12.53
N THR A 10 -2.55 -23.21 12.30
CA THR A 10 -2.50 -22.77 12.18
C THR A 10 -2.65 -22.10 11.85
N HIS A 11 -2.31 -22.15 11.50
CA HIS A 11 -2.48 -21.64 11.35
C HIS A 11 -2.55 -21.13 10.98
N SER A 12 -2.36 -21.42 10.91
CA SER A 12 -2.36 -21.14 10.57
C SER A 12 -2.52 -21.02 10.05
N MET A 13 -2.39 -21.37 9.85
CA MET A 13 -2.52 -21.33 9.32
C MET A 13 -2.72 -21.30 8.59
N THR A 14 -2.13 -21.66 8.30
CA THR A 14 -2.34 -21.73 7.46
C THR A 14 -3.12 -21.25 6.43
N ASN A 15 -3.18 -21.24 5.95
CA ASN A 15 -4.19 -20.52 5.17
C ASN A 15 -4.11 -19.00 5.28
N THR A 16 -3.05 -18.56 5.72
CA THR A 16 -2.78 -17.14 5.86
C THR A 16 -2.56 -16.53 4.47
N LYS A 17 -3.41 -15.61 4.10
CA LYS A 17 -3.23 -14.88 2.84
C LYS A 17 -2.06 -13.91 2.99
N THR A 18 -1.19 -13.89 2.01
CA THR A 18 -0.07 -12.96 1.97
C THR A 18 -0.56 -11.61 1.49
N GLN A 19 -0.20 -10.57 2.23
CA GLN A 19 -0.53 -9.21 1.81
C GLN A 19 0.28 -8.83 0.58
N ALA A 20 -0.38 -8.20 -0.40
CA ALA A 20 0.29 -7.63 -1.57
C ALA A 20 1.27 -6.54 -1.14
N LYS A 21 2.31 -6.34 -1.94
CA LYS A 21 3.30 -5.31 -1.68
C LYS A 21 2.71 -3.92 -1.89
N VAL A 22 2.80 -3.06 -0.88
CA VAL A 22 2.31 -1.69 -0.95
C VAL A 22 3.50 -0.75 -0.86
N VAL A 23 3.59 0.19 -1.79
CA VAL A 23 4.65 1.20 -1.84
C VAL A 23 4.02 2.57 -1.92
N MET A 24 4.51 3.49 -1.10
CA MET A 24 4.10 4.88 -1.14
C MET A 24 5.31 5.78 -1.41
N VAL A 25 5.30 6.45 -2.54
CA VAL A 25 6.31 7.45 -2.88
C VAL A 25 5.84 8.79 -2.34
N LYS A 26 6.71 9.48 -1.61
CA LYS A 26 6.34 10.71 -0.95
C LYS A 26 7.43 11.77 -1.06
N LYS A 27 7.04 12.99 -0.71
CA LYS A 27 7.93 14.14 -0.57
C LYS A 27 7.36 15.01 0.55
N ASN A 28 8.20 15.52 1.44
CA ASN A 28 7.77 16.43 2.51
C ASN A 28 7.79 17.87 2.03
N PRO A 29 6.89 18.73 2.50
CA PRO A 29 5.72 18.40 3.33
C PRO A 29 4.59 17.84 2.48
N CYS A 30 3.83 16.91 3.05
CA CYS A 30 2.74 16.28 2.31
C CYS A 30 1.63 15.81 3.26
N PRO A 31 0.61 16.64 3.49
CA PRO A 31 -0.51 16.24 4.36
C PRO A 31 -1.23 14.98 3.88
N TYR A 32 -1.39 14.79 2.59
CA TYR A 32 -2.03 13.60 2.05
C TYR A 32 -1.16 12.35 2.21
N CYS A 33 0.17 12.51 2.17
CA CYS A 33 1.07 11.40 2.47
C CYS A 33 0.92 10.98 3.94
N ASP A 34 0.81 11.95 4.84
CA ASP A 34 0.60 11.68 6.25
C ASP A 34 -0.75 10.98 6.50
N ARG A 35 -1.78 11.41 5.79
CA ARG A 35 -3.09 10.76 5.87
C ARG A 35 -3.05 9.32 5.38
N ALA A 36 -2.35 9.08 4.28
CA ALA A 36 -2.21 7.73 3.74
C ALA A 36 -1.45 6.83 4.72
N LYS A 37 -0.38 7.34 5.31
CA LYS A 37 0.39 6.60 6.31
C LYS A 37 -0.49 6.20 7.49
N THR A 38 -1.23 7.15 8.05
CA THR A 38 -2.13 6.89 9.17
C THR A 38 -3.21 5.88 8.78
N PHE A 39 -3.74 6.00 7.57
CA PHE A 39 -4.74 5.07 7.05
C PHE A 39 -4.21 3.64 7.02
N PHE A 40 -3.02 3.44 6.48
CA PHE A 40 -2.42 2.11 6.43
C PHE A 40 -2.13 1.57 7.83
N GLU A 41 -1.57 2.40 8.70
CA GLU A 41 -1.24 1.98 10.08
C GLU A 41 -2.48 1.58 10.87
N ALA A 42 -3.56 2.33 10.72
CA ALA A 42 -4.81 2.04 11.44
C ALA A 42 -5.44 0.72 11.01
N ARG A 43 -5.09 0.22 9.83
CA ARG A 43 -5.65 -1.02 9.26
C ARG A 43 -4.66 -2.17 9.27
N ASP A 44 -3.52 -2.01 9.93
CA ASP A 44 -2.45 -3.01 9.95
C ASP A 44 -2.00 -3.41 8.55
N ILE A 45 -2.06 -2.48 7.61
CA ILE A 45 -1.55 -2.70 6.26
C ILE A 45 -0.06 -2.36 6.27
N LYS A 46 0.77 -3.29 5.89
CA LYS A 46 2.21 -3.08 5.79
C LYS A 46 2.53 -2.38 4.49
N PHE A 47 3.42 -1.40 4.56
CA PHE A 47 3.78 -0.62 3.37
C PHE A 47 5.22 -0.13 3.48
N ASP A 48 5.82 0.10 2.33
CA ASP A 48 7.15 0.68 2.22
C ASP A 48 7.04 2.13 1.79
N ILE A 49 7.92 2.97 2.34
CA ILE A 49 7.95 4.39 2.00
C ILE A 49 9.20 4.66 1.17
N ILE A 50 9.03 5.32 0.03
CA ILE A 50 10.13 5.87 -0.74
C ILE A 50 10.05 7.37 -0.58
N ASP A 51 10.92 7.92 0.27
CA ASP A 51 10.95 9.35 0.57
C ASP A 51 11.93 10.06 -0.37
N LEU A 52 11.39 10.88 -1.24
CA LEU A 52 12.17 11.59 -2.26
C LEU A 52 12.21 13.09 -2.01
N THR A 53 12.11 13.51 -0.73
CA THR A 53 12.09 14.92 -0.35
C THR A 53 13.25 15.70 -0.96
N ASP A 54 14.46 15.11 -0.94
CA ASP A 54 15.65 15.79 -1.44
C ASP A 54 16.13 15.20 -2.77
N LYS A 55 15.23 14.54 -3.50
CA LYS A 55 15.57 13.82 -4.73
C LYS A 55 14.59 14.16 -5.84
N PRO A 56 14.58 15.42 -6.29
CA PRO A 56 13.56 15.87 -7.26
C PRO A 56 13.64 15.14 -8.61
N ASP A 57 14.83 14.72 -9.03
CA ASP A 57 14.99 14.00 -10.31
C ASP A 57 14.36 12.60 -10.23
N GLU A 58 14.54 11.91 -9.09
CA GLU A 58 13.93 10.61 -8.88
C GLU A 58 12.42 10.73 -8.78
N LEU A 59 11.94 11.77 -8.11
CA LEU A 59 10.49 12.02 -8.02
C LEU A 59 9.91 12.27 -9.40
N ALA A 60 10.58 13.08 -10.21
CA ALA A 60 10.15 13.35 -11.58
C ALA A 60 10.07 12.05 -12.39
N ALA A 61 11.04 11.15 -12.21
CA ALA A 61 11.04 9.86 -12.88
C ALA A 61 9.84 9.01 -12.48
N TRP A 62 9.49 8.99 -11.18
CA TRP A 62 8.31 8.28 -10.70
C TRP A 62 7.02 8.85 -11.29
N LYS A 63 6.91 10.17 -11.35
CA LYS A 63 5.73 10.83 -11.93
C LYS A 63 5.60 10.51 -13.43
N SER A 64 6.72 10.52 -14.14
CA SER A 64 6.73 10.21 -15.56
C SER A 64 6.36 8.75 -15.81
N LYS A 65 6.97 7.83 -15.04
CA LYS A 65 6.75 6.40 -15.20
C LYS A 65 5.31 6.00 -14.89
N THR A 66 4.72 6.59 -13.84
CA THR A 66 3.38 6.23 -13.42
C THR A 66 2.29 7.05 -14.09
N GLY A 67 2.63 8.20 -14.62
CA GLY A 67 1.63 9.15 -15.12
C GLY A 67 0.87 9.86 -14.00
N TRP A 68 1.34 9.76 -12.76
CA TRP A 68 0.66 10.36 -11.60
C TRP A 68 1.42 11.59 -11.13
N ALA A 69 0.77 12.74 -11.16
CA ALA A 69 1.46 14.03 -11.02
C ALA A 69 1.66 14.51 -9.59
N THR A 70 1.00 13.91 -8.61
CA THR A 70 1.01 14.37 -7.22
C THR A 70 1.51 13.30 -6.26
N VAL A 71 1.96 13.68 -5.07
CA VAL A 71 2.27 12.74 -4.00
C VAL A 71 1.10 12.69 -3.02
N PRO A 72 0.85 11.55 -2.35
CA PRO A 72 1.60 10.30 -2.47
C PRO A 72 1.31 9.59 -3.80
N ILE A 73 2.29 8.80 -4.26
CA ILE A 73 2.07 7.87 -5.37
C ILE A 73 2.01 6.48 -4.74
N ILE A 74 0.86 5.86 -4.78
CA ILE A 74 0.62 4.57 -4.13
C ILE A 74 0.52 3.48 -5.17
N LEU A 75 1.34 2.43 -4.97
CA LEU A 75 1.35 1.26 -5.85
C LEU A 75 1.07 0.01 -5.02
N ILE A 76 0.33 -0.92 -5.61
CA ILE A 76 0.10 -2.24 -5.02
C ILE A 76 0.53 -3.27 -6.06
N ASN A 77 1.50 -4.11 -5.69
CA ASN A 77 2.13 -5.08 -6.59
C ASN A 77 2.59 -4.41 -7.89
N ASP A 78 3.26 -3.26 -7.74
CA ASP A 78 3.84 -2.46 -8.82
C ASP A 78 2.78 -1.84 -9.77
N LYS A 79 1.51 -1.89 -9.40
CA LYS A 79 0.44 -1.25 -10.18
C LYS A 79 0.03 0.05 -9.51
N LEU A 80 -0.09 1.08 -10.30
CA LEU A 80 -0.51 2.39 -9.79
C LEU A 80 -1.95 2.32 -9.30
N ILE A 81 -2.15 2.72 -8.05
CA ILE A 81 -3.48 2.93 -7.48
C ILE A 81 -3.85 4.41 -7.56
N GLY A 82 -2.91 5.29 -7.25
CA GLY A 82 -3.12 6.73 -7.26
C GLY A 82 -2.67 7.36 -5.95
N GLY A 83 -3.47 8.26 -5.42
CA GLY A 83 -3.19 8.96 -4.17
C GLY A 83 -4.04 8.47 -3.02
N TYR A 84 -4.05 9.28 -1.95
CA TYR A 84 -4.82 8.94 -0.76
C TYR A 84 -6.31 8.79 -1.04
N THR A 85 -6.90 9.70 -1.79
CA THR A 85 -8.35 9.64 -2.07
C THR A 85 -8.73 8.39 -2.86
N ASP A 86 -7.83 7.92 -3.71
CA ASP A 86 -8.06 6.71 -4.51
C ASP A 86 -8.04 5.46 -3.63
N ILE A 87 -7.06 5.36 -2.72
CA ILE A 87 -6.98 4.22 -1.80
C ILE A 87 -8.16 4.22 -0.83
N LYS A 88 -8.57 5.40 -0.39
CA LYS A 88 -9.72 5.55 0.49
C LYS A 88 -11.01 5.13 -0.19
N ALA A 89 -11.18 5.48 -1.46
CA ALA A 89 -12.35 5.09 -2.24
C ALA A 89 -12.43 3.58 -2.40
N LEU A 90 -11.31 2.91 -2.66
CA LEU A 90 -11.27 1.46 -2.74
C LEU A 90 -11.68 0.81 -1.42
N ASP A 91 -11.23 1.37 -0.31
CA ASP A 91 -11.59 0.88 1.00
C ASP A 91 -13.08 1.04 1.27
N ASP A 92 -13.62 2.22 0.95
CA ASP A 92 -15.05 2.50 1.15
C ASP A 92 -15.95 1.58 0.32
N GLU A 93 -15.45 1.14 -0.84
CA GLU A 93 -16.18 0.22 -1.71
C GLU A 93 -15.98 -1.25 -1.35
N GLY A 94 -15.15 -1.54 -0.34
CA GLY A 94 -14.85 -2.90 0.06
C GLY A 94 -13.91 -3.63 -0.89
N LYS A 95 -13.27 -2.92 -1.82
CA LYS A 95 -12.41 -3.54 -2.83
C LYS A 95 -10.95 -3.63 -2.42
N LEU A 96 -10.55 -2.83 -1.44
CA LEU A 96 -9.14 -2.78 -1.03
C LEU A 96 -8.66 -4.12 -0.50
N ASN A 97 -9.46 -4.77 0.36
CA ASN A 97 -9.10 -6.08 0.90
C ASN A 97 -8.93 -7.12 -0.20
N GLU A 98 -9.75 -7.07 -1.23
CA GLU A 98 -9.66 -8.00 -2.36
C GLU A 98 -8.32 -7.85 -3.08
N ILE A 99 -7.85 -6.62 -3.22
CA ILE A 99 -6.58 -6.34 -3.89
C ILE A 99 -5.40 -6.74 -3.01
N LEU A 100 -5.50 -6.51 -1.70
CA LEU A 100 -4.38 -6.74 -0.77
C LEU A 100 -4.22 -8.20 -0.39
N TYR A 101 -5.29 -8.96 -0.30
CA TYR A 101 -5.27 -10.30 0.29
C TYR A 101 -5.87 -11.34 -0.64
N THR A 102 -5.38 -11.37 -1.84
CA THR A 102 -5.81 -12.38 -2.82
C THR A 102 -4.96 -13.68 -2.76
#